data_f09180e96925315edd13b1b78151f63c
#
_entry.id   f09180e96925315edd13b1b78151f63c
#
_cell.length_a   1.000
_cell.length_b   1.000
_cell.length_c   1.000
_cell.angle_alpha   90.00
_cell.angle_beta   90.00
_cell.angle_gamma   90.00
#
_symmetry.space_group_name_H-M   'P 1'
#
loop_
_entity.id
_entity.type
_entity.pdbx_description
1 polymer ?
#
loop_
_entity_poly.entity_id
_entity_poly.type
_entity_poly.pdbx_seq_one_letter_code
_entity_poly.pdbx_strand_id
1 'polypeptide(L)'
;PLCREITFDGAGSILACHGSPDKNNEKMFPDGENTKGIMERCAGQYILCGHTHVQGSFSHKGKILLNPGSVGASLYSGGKAQFMILYQKGEEWGHQFISLDYDKKKVIKEMEESGLWDAAPYWCRVTKYGMLAGEISHGTVLGRAMELCRDENGKCDWYNIPEIYWEEAVREI
;
A
#
# COMPACT_ATOMS: atom_id res chain seq x y z
N PRO A 1 -17.75 -0.11 5.94
CA PRO A 1 -17.10 -0.16 7.24
C PRO A 1 -15.59 -0.01 7.08
N LEU A 2 -14.90 0.59 8.09
CA LEU A 2 -13.44 0.74 8.11
C LEU A 2 -12.73 -0.61 8.25
N CYS A 3 -13.35 -1.52 8.98
CA CYS A 3 -12.89 -2.90 9.11
C CYS A 3 -14.09 -3.86 9.12
N ARG A 4 -13.82 -5.12 8.85
CA ARG A 4 -14.80 -6.18 8.85
C ARG A 4 -14.23 -7.45 9.48
N GLU A 5 -14.96 -8.04 10.38
CA GLU A 5 -14.69 -9.38 10.83
C GLU A 5 -15.31 -10.39 9.84
N ILE A 6 -14.51 -11.34 9.38
CA ILE A 6 -14.90 -12.40 8.46
C ILE A 6 -14.76 -13.71 9.22
N THR A 7 -15.88 -14.38 9.46
CA THR A 7 -15.92 -15.65 10.18
C THR A 7 -16.02 -16.80 9.18
N PHE A 8 -15.28 -17.85 9.46
CA PHE A 8 -15.23 -19.08 8.66
C PHE A 8 -15.57 -20.28 9.55
N ASP A 9 -16.39 -21.18 9.03
CA ASP A 9 -16.76 -22.40 9.76
C ASP A 9 -15.52 -23.26 10.04
N GLY A 10 -15.28 -23.51 11.32
CA GLY A 10 -14.17 -24.35 11.78
C GLY A 10 -12.77 -23.74 11.79
N ALA A 11 -12.64 -22.42 11.50
CA ALA A 11 -11.32 -21.79 11.47
C ALA A 11 -11.23 -20.41 12.17
N GLY A 12 -12.25 -20.04 12.93
CA GLY A 12 -12.30 -18.74 13.62
C GLY A 12 -12.48 -17.56 12.69
N SER A 13 -12.21 -16.35 13.19
CA SER A 13 -12.42 -15.12 12.47
C SER A 13 -11.11 -14.41 12.10
N ILE A 14 -11.17 -13.63 11.03
CA ILE A 14 -10.10 -12.76 10.56
C ILE A 14 -10.64 -11.33 10.55
N LEU A 15 -9.92 -10.41 11.18
CA LEU A 15 -10.22 -8.99 11.11
C LEU A 15 -9.57 -8.41 9.85
N ALA A 16 -10.36 -7.92 8.91
CA ALA A 16 -9.89 -7.31 7.67
C ALA A 16 -10.12 -5.80 7.65
N CYS A 17 -9.09 -5.02 7.36
CA CYS A 17 -9.15 -3.56 7.22
C CYS A 17 -8.28 -3.10 6.05
N HIS A 18 -8.42 -1.84 5.59
CA HIS A 18 -7.52 -1.31 4.56
C HIS A 18 -6.22 -0.80 5.20
N GLY A 19 -6.29 0.14 6.13
CA GLY A 19 -5.17 0.62 6.91
C GLY A 19 -5.16 -0.06 8.28
N SER A 20 -5.64 0.63 9.32
CA SER A 20 -5.91 0.05 10.62
C SER A 20 -7.42 -0.16 10.85
N PRO A 21 -7.83 -0.87 11.90
CA PRO A 21 -9.24 -0.96 12.29
C PRO A 21 -9.87 0.39 12.60
N ASP A 22 -9.08 1.38 13.02
CA ASP A 22 -9.56 2.70 13.43
C ASP A 22 -9.54 3.72 12.29
N LYS A 23 -8.57 3.58 11.33
CA LYS A 23 -8.36 4.57 10.25
C LYS A 23 -7.91 3.91 8.95
N ASN A 24 -8.57 4.23 7.83
CA ASN A 24 -8.22 3.71 6.51
C ASN A 24 -6.82 4.11 6.03
N ASN A 25 -6.33 5.27 6.45
CA ASN A 25 -5.03 5.80 6.04
C ASN A 25 -3.92 5.63 7.09
N GLU A 26 -4.16 4.84 8.13
CA GLU A 26 -3.15 4.54 9.14
C GLU A 26 -2.28 3.37 8.68
N LYS A 27 -0.99 3.63 8.56
CA LYS A 27 -0.04 2.62 8.08
C LYS A 27 0.32 1.65 9.20
N MET A 28 0.17 0.36 8.93
CA MET A 28 0.58 -0.72 9.83
C MET A 28 1.82 -1.40 9.26
N PHE A 29 3.01 -0.88 9.60
CA PHE A 29 4.27 -1.51 9.24
C PHE A 29 4.65 -2.59 10.25
N PRO A 30 5.32 -3.69 9.80
CA PRO A 30 5.96 -4.65 10.71
C PRO A 30 6.87 -3.92 11.71
N ASP A 31 6.94 -4.43 12.94
CA ASP A 31 7.76 -3.88 14.04
C ASP A 31 7.47 -2.45 14.50
N GLY A 32 6.56 -1.73 13.86
CA GLY A 32 6.14 -0.40 14.30
C GLY A 32 5.48 -0.43 15.69
N GLU A 33 5.88 0.43 16.59
CA GLU A 33 5.28 0.50 17.95
C GLU A 33 3.77 0.77 17.88
N ASN A 34 3.34 1.65 16.95
CA ASN A 34 1.91 1.88 16.71
C ASN A 34 1.20 0.61 16.25
N THR A 35 1.81 -0.17 15.35
CA THR A 35 1.28 -1.45 14.86
C THR A 35 1.10 -2.45 15.99
N LYS A 36 2.09 -2.60 16.87
CA LYS A 36 2.00 -3.46 18.04
C LYS A 36 0.84 -3.07 18.95
N GLY A 37 0.73 -1.78 19.27
CA GLY A 37 -0.37 -1.25 20.08
C GLY A 37 -1.75 -1.48 19.46
N ILE A 38 -1.89 -1.36 18.13
CA ILE A 38 -3.13 -1.67 17.41
C ILE A 38 -3.43 -3.17 17.51
N MET A 39 -2.45 -4.03 17.22
CA MET A 39 -2.62 -5.48 17.29
C MET A 39 -3.09 -5.95 18.67
N GLU A 40 -2.54 -5.38 19.76
CA GLU A 40 -2.88 -5.77 21.13
C GLU A 40 -4.36 -5.55 21.46
N ARG A 41 -4.97 -4.48 20.95
CA ARG A 41 -6.39 -4.18 21.21
C ARG A 41 -7.38 -4.77 20.21
N CYS A 42 -6.90 -5.33 19.08
CA CYS A 42 -7.78 -6.04 18.16
C CYS A 42 -8.36 -7.31 18.79
N ALA A 43 -9.61 -7.63 18.47
CA ALA A 43 -10.15 -8.95 18.72
C ALA A 43 -9.57 -9.96 17.73
N GLY A 44 -9.52 -11.25 18.13
CA GLY A 44 -9.05 -12.31 17.26
C GLY A 44 -7.52 -12.37 17.09
N GLN A 45 -7.09 -13.42 16.40
CA GLN A 45 -5.68 -13.74 16.20
C GLN A 45 -5.12 -13.20 14.90
N TYR A 46 -5.92 -13.18 13.83
CA TYR A 46 -5.49 -12.81 12.49
C TYR A 46 -6.03 -11.45 12.09
N ILE A 47 -5.13 -10.59 11.59
CA ILE A 47 -5.44 -9.25 11.12
C ILE A 47 -4.92 -9.12 9.69
N LEU A 48 -5.81 -8.84 8.73
CA LEU A 48 -5.46 -8.50 7.34
C LEU A 48 -5.48 -6.99 7.18
N CYS A 49 -4.39 -6.43 6.68
CA CYS A 49 -4.31 -5.03 6.33
C CYS A 49 -3.76 -4.84 4.91
N GLY A 50 -3.86 -3.64 4.37
CA GLY A 50 -3.28 -3.21 3.11
C GLY A 50 -2.58 -1.88 3.26
N HIS A 51 -2.92 -0.90 2.43
CA HIS A 51 -2.52 0.51 2.45
C HIS A 51 -1.02 0.78 2.28
N THR A 52 -0.14 0.04 2.95
CA THR A 52 1.33 0.23 2.84
C THR A 52 1.90 -0.27 1.52
N HIS A 53 1.18 -1.15 0.81
CA HIS A 53 1.62 -1.85 -0.40
C HIS A 53 2.89 -2.70 -0.19
N VAL A 54 3.25 -2.99 1.04
CA VAL A 54 4.42 -3.80 1.41
C VAL A 54 3.93 -5.18 1.84
N GLN A 55 4.28 -6.21 1.06
CA GLN A 55 3.92 -7.59 1.36
C GLN A 55 4.69 -8.11 2.57
N GLY A 56 3.99 -8.73 3.50
CA GLY A 56 4.66 -9.33 4.67
C GLY A 56 3.72 -9.80 5.75
N SER A 57 4.31 -10.52 6.71
CA SER A 57 3.66 -10.96 7.94
C SER A 57 4.45 -10.52 9.16
N PHE A 58 3.73 -10.25 10.24
CA PHE A 58 4.32 -9.87 11.52
C PHE A 58 3.54 -10.51 12.67
N SER A 59 4.25 -11.07 13.64
CA SER A 59 3.65 -11.71 14.80
C SER A 59 3.97 -10.93 16.07
N HIS A 60 2.95 -10.67 16.88
CA HIS A 60 3.11 -9.98 18.16
C HIS A 60 2.09 -10.49 19.18
N LYS A 61 2.56 -10.97 20.34
CA LYS A 61 1.73 -11.48 21.45
C LYS A 61 0.60 -12.42 21.02
N GLY A 62 0.95 -13.42 20.19
CA GLY A 62 0.01 -14.43 19.68
C GLY A 62 -0.95 -13.96 18.59
N LYS A 63 -0.82 -12.72 18.12
CA LYS A 63 -1.55 -12.18 16.97
C LYS A 63 -0.67 -12.15 15.73
N ILE A 64 -1.28 -12.27 14.57
CA ILE A 64 -0.61 -12.31 13.27
C ILE A 64 -1.22 -11.23 12.37
N LEU A 65 -0.38 -10.27 11.99
CA LEU A 65 -0.70 -9.27 10.98
C LEU A 65 -0.23 -9.78 9.62
N LEU A 66 -1.08 -9.68 8.61
CA LEU A 66 -0.80 -10.09 7.24
C LEU A 66 -1.11 -8.93 6.29
N ASN A 67 -0.17 -8.59 5.42
CA ASN A 67 -0.37 -7.64 4.34
C ASN A 67 -0.07 -8.34 3.00
N PRO A 68 -1.04 -8.47 2.09
CA PRO A 68 -0.84 -9.16 0.81
C PRO A 68 0.04 -8.39 -0.17
N GLY A 69 0.43 -7.16 0.13
CA GLY A 69 1.07 -6.25 -0.82
C GLY A 69 0.05 -5.54 -1.70
N SER A 70 0.41 -5.28 -2.93
CA SER A 70 -0.45 -4.59 -3.89
C SER A 70 -0.35 -5.24 -5.28
N VAL A 71 -1.48 -5.37 -5.96
CA VAL A 71 -1.51 -5.88 -7.34
C VAL A 71 -1.01 -4.83 -8.33
N GLY A 72 -1.30 -3.54 -8.09
CA GLY A 72 -1.00 -2.47 -9.05
C GLY A 72 0.16 -1.56 -8.67
N ALA A 73 0.45 -1.40 -7.38
CA ALA A 73 1.45 -0.44 -6.89
C ALA A 73 2.27 -1.04 -5.75
N SER A 74 2.77 -2.26 -5.94
CA SER A 74 3.54 -2.98 -4.94
C SER A 74 4.90 -2.32 -4.69
N LEU A 75 5.30 -2.23 -3.42
CA LEU A 75 6.60 -1.71 -3.02
C LEU A 75 7.57 -2.86 -2.68
N TYR A 76 8.84 -2.63 -2.96
CA TYR A 76 9.93 -3.60 -2.73
C TYR A 76 9.74 -4.95 -3.43
N SER A 77 8.99 -4.95 -4.53
CA SER A 77 8.64 -6.15 -5.30
C SER A 77 9.41 -6.29 -6.61
N GLY A 78 10.23 -5.29 -6.99
CA GLY A 78 10.77 -5.19 -8.35
C GLY A 78 9.67 -4.97 -9.40
N GLY A 79 8.58 -4.31 -9.00
CA GLY A 79 7.44 -4.01 -9.87
C GLY A 79 6.55 -5.21 -10.19
N LYS A 80 6.59 -6.28 -9.37
CA LYS A 80 5.69 -7.44 -9.51
C LYS A 80 4.34 -7.18 -8.88
N ALA A 81 3.29 -7.77 -9.43
CA ALA A 81 1.98 -7.82 -8.78
C ALA A 81 2.03 -8.75 -7.58
N GLN A 82 1.55 -8.29 -6.43
CA GLN A 82 1.57 -9.07 -5.19
C GLN A 82 0.18 -9.33 -4.66
N PHE A 83 -0.04 -10.56 -4.20
CA PHE A 83 -1.25 -10.97 -3.49
C PHE A 83 -0.93 -12.13 -2.53
N MET A 84 -1.92 -12.58 -1.80
CA MET A 84 -1.77 -13.66 -0.84
C MET A 84 -2.93 -14.65 -0.96
N ILE A 85 -2.63 -15.91 -0.81
CA ILE A 85 -3.62 -16.97 -0.63
C ILE A 85 -3.67 -17.32 0.86
N LEU A 86 -4.86 -17.27 1.43
CA LEU A 86 -5.16 -17.83 2.75
C LEU A 86 -5.78 -19.21 2.58
N TYR A 87 -5.38 -20.16 3.40
CA TYR A 87 -5.95 -21.50 3.42
C TYR A 87 -6.09 -22.01 4.84
N GLN A 88 -7.12 -22.80 5.06
CA GLN A 88 -7.36 -23.41 6.35
C GLN A 88 -6.42 -24.60 6.57
N LYS A 89 -5.81 -24.69 7.75
CA LYS A 89 -4.94 -25.78 8.17
C LYS A 89 -5.36 -26.23 9.57
N GLY A 90 -6.32 -27.16 9.62
CA GLY A 90 -6.97 -27.52 10.88
C GLY A 90 -7.79 -26.33 11.43
N GLU A 91 -7.52 -25.94 12.66
CA GLU A 91 -8.13 -24.76 13.31
C GLU A 91 -7.36 -23.45 13.05
N GLU A 92 -6.23 -23.51 12.38
CA GLU A 92 -5.35 -22.38 12.11
C GLU A 92 -5.43 -21.94 10.63
N TRP A 93 -4.98 -20.70 10.38
CA TRP A 93 -4.81 -20.18 9.03
C TRP A 93 -3.35 -20.30 8.59
N GLY A 94 -3.16 -20.92 7.43
CA GLY A 94 -1.92 -20.81 6.66
C GLY A 94 -2.01 -19.69 5.64
N HIS A 95 -0.89 -19.15 5.21
CA HIS A 95 -0.82 -18.16 4.15
C HIS A 95 0.35 -18.43 3.21
N GLN A 96 0.18 -18.00 1.96
CA GLN A 96 1.24 -18.04 0.94
C GLN A 96 1.27 -16.70 0.23
N PHE A 97 2.39 -16.01 0.30
CA PHE A 97 2.65 -14.79 -0.47
C PHE A 97 3.04 -15.15 -1.91
N ILE A 98 2.47 -14.41 -2.84
CA ILE A 98 2.69 -14.61 -4.28
C ILE A 98 3.09 -13.28 -4.89
N SER A 99 4.12 -13.33 -5.74
CA SER A 99 4.59 -12.22 -6.56
C SER A 99 4.67 -12.69 -8.01
N LEU A 100 3.92 -12.04 -8.90
CA LEU A 100 3.82 -12.41 -10.31
C LEU A 100 4.35 -11.29 -11.21
N ASP A 101 5.09 -11.70 -12.22
CA ASP A 101 5.39 -10.81 -13.35
C ASP A 101 4.15 -10.68 -14.24
N TYR A 102 3.97 -9.50 -14.82
CA TYR A 102 2.90 -9.19 -15.77
C TYR A 102 3.43 -8.31 -16.91
N ASP A 103 2.66 -8.13 -17.96
CA ASP A 103 3.04 -7.28 -19.09
C ASP A 103 2.89 -5.80 -18.73
N LYS A 104 3.91 -5.26 -18.06
CA LYS A 104 4.01 -3.86 -17.66
C LYS A 104 3.94 -2.91 -18.84
N LYS A 105 4.53 -3.31 -19.98
CA LYS A 105 4.54 -2.48 -21.21
C LYS A 105 3.13 -2.31 -21.76
N LYS A 106 2.31 -3.37 -21.70
CA LYS A 106 0.91 -3.31 -22.12
C LYS A 106 0.12 -2.36 -21.21
N VAL A 107 0.26 -2.46 -19.90
CA VAL A 107 -0.43 -1.57 -18.95
C VAL A 107 -0.02 -0.11 -19.14
N ILE A 108 1.28 0.16 -19.32
CA ILE A 108 1.79 1.52 -19.57
C ILE A 108 1.22 2.06 -20.88
N LYS A 109 1.18 1.26 -21.93
CA LYS A 109 0.58 1.66 -23.21
C LYS A 109 -0.92 1.97 -23.08
N GLU A 110 -1.67 1.12 -22.38
CA GLU A 110 -3.10 1.36 -22.11
C GLU A 110 -3.31 2.65 -21.32
N MET A 111 -2.45 2.96 -20.37
CA MET A 111 -2.48 4.21 -19.61
C MET A 111 -2.21 5.43 -20.51
N GLU A 112 -1.25 5.33 -21.45
CA GLU A 112 -0.94 6.37 -22.44
C GLU A 112 -2.11 6.59 -23.43
N GLU A 113 -2.77 5.52 -23.87
CA GLU A 113 -3.88 5.57 -24.83
C GLU A 113 -5.24 5.99 -24.21
N SER A 114 -5.38 5.90 -22.88
CA SER A 114 -6.64 6.20 -22.19
C SER A 114 -6.94 7.69 -22.00
N GLY A 115 -5.99 8.58 -22.31
CA GLY A 115 -6.05 10.01 -22.01
C GLY A 115 -5.72 10.35 -20.55
N LEU A 116 -5.41 9.36 -19.72
CA LEU A 116 -5.04 9.57 -18.32
C LEU A 116 -3.74 10.36 -18.21
N TRP A 117 -2.82 10.17 -19.15
CA TRP A 117 -1.54 10.88 -19.18
C TRP A 117 -1.71 12.40 -19.35
N ASP A 118 -2.70 12.83 -20.13
CA ASP A 118 -3.00 14.25 -20.32
C ASP A 118 -3.70 14.83 -19.08
N ALA A 119 -4.54 14.04 -18.42
CA ALA A 119 -5.31 14.46 -17.26
C ALA A 119 -4.48 14.48 -15.95
N ALA A 120 -3.49 13.60 -15.82
CA ALA A 120 -2.70 13.42 -14.59
C ALA A 120 -1.25 12.99 -14.88
N PRO A 121 -0.44 13.85 -15.56
CA PRO A 121 0.88 13.47 -16.08
C PRO A 121 1.85 13.05 -14.98
N TYR A 122 1.87 13.71 -13.83
CA TYR A 122 2.79 13.39 -12.73
C TYR A 122 2.41 12.07 -12.07
N TRP A 123 1.11 11.83 -11.86
CA TRP A 123 0.64 10.55 -11.36
C TRP A 123 1.04 9.39 -12.29
N CYS A 124 0.87 9.56 -13.59
CA CYS A 124 1.25 8.57 -14.59
C CYS A 124 2.76 8.29 -14.61
N ARG A 125 3.60 9.33 -14.49
CA ARG A 125 5.05 9.18 -14.41
C ARG A 125 5.48 8.36 -13.19
N VAL A 126 4.96 8.70 -12.00
CA VAL A 126 5.23 7.96 -10.77
C VAL A 126 4.74 6.52 -10.87
N THR A 127 3.54 6.31 -11.42
CA THR A 127 2.98 4.97 -11.63
C THR A 127 3.85 4.14 -12.57
N LYS A 128 4.25 4.69 -13.71
CA LYS A 128 5.14 4.04 -14.68
C LYS A 128 6.49 3.67 -14.04
N TYR A 129 7.09 4.58 -13.30
CA TYR A 129 8.33 4.32 -12.58
C TYR A 129 8.14 3.22 -11.53
N GLY A 130 7.11 3.29 -10.69
CA GLY A 130 6.79 2.28 -9.69
C GLY A 130 6.56 0.88 -10.29
N MET A 131 5.87 0.80 -11.44
CA MET A 131 5.70 -0.46 -12.17
C MET A 131 7.01 -1.05 -12.66
N LEU A 132 7.96 -0.22 -13.08
CA LEU A 132 9.24 -0.68 -13.65
C LEU A 132 10.27 -1.01 -12.57
N ALA A 133 10.40 -0.15 -11.57
CA ALA A 133 11.42 -0.24 -10.51
C ALA A 133 10.88 -0.87 -9.21
N GLY A 134 9.62 -0.64 -8.86
CA GLY A 134 8.99 -1.19 -7.65
C GLY A 134 9.45 -0.58 -6.34
N GLU A 135 10.05 0.60 -6.36
CA GLU A 135 10.74 1.18 -5.19
C GLU A 135 10.10 2.48 -4.67
N ILE A 136 9.35 3.20 -5.50
CA ILE A 136 8.81 4.52 -5.16
C ILE A 136 7.29 4.49 -5.10
N SER A 137 6.75 5.12 -4.06
CA SER A 137 5.31 5.34 -3.89
C SER A 137 4.90 6.76 -4.31
N HIS A 138 3.64 6.93 -4.70
CA HIS A 138 3.04 8.26 -4.89
C HIS A 138 3.17 9.14 -3.64
N GLY A 139 3.11 8.54 -2.45
CA GLY A 139 3.28 9.26 -1.19
C GLY A 139 4.69 9.85 -1.00
N THR A 140 5.71 9.20 -1.55
CA THR A 140 7.09 9.72 -1.54
C THR A 140 7.20 11.00 -2.37
N VAL A 141 6.67 10.95 -3.60
CA VAL A 141 6.69 12.12 -4.50
C VAL A 141 5.80 13.24 -3.98
N LEU A 142 4.61 12.93 -3.44
CA LEU A 142 3.75 13.91 -2.77
C LEU A 142 4.49 14.59 -1.61
N GLY A 143 5.16 13.81 -0.76
CA GLY A 143 5.94 14.34 0.37
C GLY A 143 7.01 15.32 -0.10
N ARG A 144 7.73 14.98 -1.18
CA ARG A 144 8.75 15.83 -1.76
C ARG A 144 8.18 17.11 -2.38
N ALA A 145 7.10 17.02 -3.12
CA ALA A 145 6.42 18.20 -3.68
C ALA A 145 5.92 19.16 -2.59
N MET A 146 5.39 18.60 -1.49
CA MET A 146 4.99 19.39 -0.32
C MET A 146 6.17 20.05 0.39
N GLU A 147 7.32 19.39 0.47
CA GLU A 147 8.55 19.94 1.04
C GLU A 147 9.03 21.14 0.23
N LEU A 148 9.21 20.98 -1.08
CA LEU A 148 9.58 22.06 -2.01
C LEU A 148 8.64 23.26 -1.91
N CYS A 149 7.33 22.99 -1.90
CA CYS A 149 6.32 24.04 -1.77
C CYS A 149 6.43 24.80 -0.43
N ARG A 150 6.71 24.11 0.67
CA ARG A 150 6.88 24.75 2.00
C ARG A 150 8.16 25.55 2.09
N ASP A 151 9.24 25.07 1.53
CA ASP A 151 10.55 25.74 1.58
C ASP A 151 10.50 27.11 0.91
N GLU A 152 9.74 27.23 -0.20
CA GLU A 152 9.59 28.50 -0.89
C GLU A 152 8.48 29.39 -0.34
N ASN A 153 7.35 28.81 0.13
CA ASN A 153 6.15 29.57 0.49
C ASN A 153 5.85 29.60 2.01
N GLY A 154 6.66 28.93 2.83
CA GLY A 154 6.50 28.82 4.29
C GLY A 154 5.37 27.89 4.73
N LYS A 155 4.41 27.58 3.86
CA LYS A 155 3.31 26.61 4.09
C LYS A 155 2.90 25.93 2.79
N CYS A 156 2.29 24.75 2.90
CA CYS A 156 1.77 24.00 1.77
C CYS A 156 0.55 23.19 2.20
N ASP A 157 -0.51 23.26 1.40
CA ASP A 157 -1.70 22.42 1.53
C ASP A 157 -1.65 21.31 0.48
N TRP A 158 -1.71 20.07 0.87
CA TRP A 158 -1.55 18.90 0.01
C TRP A 158 -2.50 18.86 -1.19
N TYR A 159 -3.71 19.42 -1.06
CA TYR A 159 -4.72 19.47 -2.11
C TYR A 159 -4.56 20.68 -3.07
N ASN A 160 -3.58 21.55 -2.83
CA ASN A 160 -3.36 22.75 -3.59
C ASN A 160 -1.86 23.01 -3.86
N ILE A 161 -1.12 21.95 -4.17
CA ILE A 161 0.30 22.04 -4.49
C ILE A 161 0.44 22.56 -5.92
N PRO A 162 1.13 23.69 -6.15
CA PRO A 162 1.40 24.20 -7.50
C PRO A 162 2.13 23.16 -8.37
N GLU A 163 1.80 23.12 -9.65
CA GLU A 163 2.29 22.13 -10.62
C GLU A 163 3.80 22.06 -10.70
N ILE A 164 4.48 23.20 -10.56
CA ILE A 164 5.94 23.28 -10.60
C ILE A 164 6.63 22.37 -9.59
N TYR A 165 6.08 22.25 -8.37
CA TYR A 165 6.67 21.39 -7.34
C TYR A 165 6.43 19.89 -7.61
N TRP A 166 5.30 19.55 -8.25
CA TRP A 166 5.08 18.19 -8.74
C TRP A 166 6.08 17.83 -9.84
N GLU A 167 6.27 18.76 -10.79
CA GLU A 167 7.22 18.55 -11.88
C GLU A 167 8.65 18.36 -11.36
N GLU A 168 9.08 19.16 -10.39
CA GLU A 168 10.40 19.04 -9.79
C GLU A 168 10.55 17.75 -8.98
N ALA A 169 9.59 17.41 -8.12
CA ALA A 169 9.60 16.18 -7.35
C ALA A 169 9.64 14.93 -8.24
N VAL A 170 8.99 14.94 -9.40
CA VAL A 170 9.02 13.84 -10.36
C VAL A 170 10.32 13.78 -11.16
N ARG A 171 11.05 14.89 -11.32
CA ARG A 171 12.38 14.89 -11.97
C ARG A 171 13.46 14.24 -11.12
N GLU A 172 13.27 14.21 -9.81
CA GLU A 172 14.22 13.61 -8.86
C GLU A 172 14.16 12.07 -8.81
N ILE A 173 13.18 11.44 -9.48
CA ILE A 173 13.01 9.99 -9.57
C ILE A 173 13.40 9.50 -10.98
#